data_6e2c83d5870341c834dbbff8c512235b
#
_entry.id   6e2c83d5870341c834dbbff8c512235b
#
_cell.length_a   1.000
_cell.length_b   1.000
_cell.length_c   1.000
_cell.angle_alpha   90.00
_cell.angle_beta   90.00
_cell.angle_gamma   90.00
#
_symmetry.space_group_name_H-M   'P 1'
#
loop_
_entity.id
_entity.type
_entity.pdbx_description
1 polymer ?
#
loop_
_entity_poly.entity_id
_entity_poly.type
_entity_poly.pdbx_seq_one_letter_code
_entity_poly.pdbx_strand_id
1 'polypeptide(L)'
;MIEMRMTEERRRAVVRANFRALWVFLPLLALPGVMLVLQTVLSRSPSAAGFVFFGLNAMVMGLLLVFAYVWIPRRAEQQRIVFGEGRYAVTTWFGTSRFAASDVAGVVAVDRLSLGGVPPAHHLVLAGHRRRLLLLAGHMWDVEQLRALADDLAARGVPFAHLDRPVAPHELRAMDPRLMPWRQARPIAFALLLVLGVLLLCVLVVAMMLALL
;
A
#
# COMPACT_ATOMS: atom_id res chain seq x y z
N MET A 1 -12.19 12.38 -23.86
CA MET A 1 -11.72 11.48 -22.80
C MET A 1 -10.20 11.42 -22.85
N ILE A 2 -9.53 11.71 -21.78
CA ILE A 2 -8.05 11.69 -21.66
C ILE A 2 -7.67 10.44 -20.87
N GLU A 3 -6.72 9.66 -21.39
CA GLU A 3 -6.17 8.50 -20.68
C GLU A 3 -4.72 8.80 -20.27
N MET A 4 -4.44 8.69 -18.98
CA MET A 4 -3.10 8.78 -18.42
C MET A 4 -2.62 7.39 -18.05
N ARG A 5 -1.42 7.05 -18.48
CA ARG A 5 -0.73 5.80 -18.11
C ARG A 5 0.61 6.12 -17.49
N MET A 6 1.05 5.23 -16.65
CA MET A 6 2.40 5.28 -16.10
C MET A 6 3.43 5.11 -17.22
N THR A 7 4.47 5.94 -17.22
CA THR A 7 5.58 5.78 -18.18
C THR A 7 6.32 4.47 -17.93
N GLU A 8 6.93 3.91 -18.97
CA GLU A 8 7.68 2.65 -18.91
C GLU A 8 8.79 2.69 -17.84
N GLU A 9 9.49 3.82 -17.74
CA GLU A 9 10.56 4.02 -16.78
C GLU A 9 10.04 3.97 -15.34
N ARG A 10 8.95 4.69 -15.04
CA ARG A 10 8.31 4.71 -13.73
C ARG A 10 7.72 3.35 -13.38
N ARG A 11 7.12 2.66 -14.34
CA ARG A 11 6.63 1.31 -14.18
C ARG A 11 7.74 0.37 -13.72
N ARG A 12 8.89 0.40 -14.40
CA ARG A 12 10.07 -0.41 -14.02
C ARG A 12 10.60 -0.02 -12.65
N ALA A 13 10.59 1.26 -12.28
CA ALA A 13 11.01 1.72 -10.97
C ALA A 13 10.08 1.20 -9.86
N VAL A 14 8.77 1.28 -10.05
CA VAL A 14 7.76 0.76 -9.11
C VAL A 14 7.87 -0.76 -8.95
N VAL A 15 8.01 -1.50 -10.04
CA VAL A 15 8.21 -2.96 -10.00
C VAL A 15 9.47 -3.31 -9.21
N ARG A 16 10.60 -2.65 -9.50
CA ARG A 16 11.86 -2.86 -8.75
C ARG A 16 11.73 -2.53 -7.27
N ALA A 17 11.04 -1.44 -6.92
CA ALA A 17 10.81 -1.06 -5.52
C ALA A 17 9.99 -2.12 -4.77
N ASN A 18 8.93 -2.65 -5.38
CA ASN A 18 8.13 -3.72 -4.79
C ASN A 18 8.93 -5.00 -4.61
N PHE A 19 9.77 -5.38 -5.59
CA PHE A 19 10.65 -6.54 -5.42
C PHE A 19 11.71 -6.33 -4.33
N ARG A 20 12.30 -5.14 -4.21
CA ARG A 20 13.21 -4.84 -3.09
C ARG A 20 12.52 -4.97 -1.75
N ALA A 21 11.30 -4.44 -1.61
CA ALA A 21 10.51 -4.60 -0.40
C ALA A 21 10.25 -6.09 -0.10
N LEU A 22 9.86 -6.88 -1.11
CA LEU A 22 9.66 -8.32 -0.96
C LEU A 22 10.91 -9.02 -0.43
N TRP A 23 12.11 -8.72 -0.98
CA TRP A 23 13.36 -9.29 -0.52
C TRP A 23 13.72 -8.94 0.92
N VAL A 24 13.31 -7.76 1.41
CA VAL A 24 13.48 -7.36 2.83
C VAL A 24 12.56 -8.16 3.74
N PHE A 25 11.33 -8.44 3.32
CA PHE A 25 10.37 -9.19 4.12
C PHE A 25 10.53 -10.71 4.04
N LEU A 26 11.17 -11.21 3.00
CA LEU A 26 11.35 -12.65 2.77
C LEU A 26 12.04 -13.38 3.94
N PRO A 27 13.17 -12.89 4.50
CA PRO A 27 13.83 -13.50 5.66
C PRO A 27 12.91 -13.54 6.88
N LEU A 28 12.11 -12.49 7.09
CA LEU A 28 11.18 -12.40 8.22
C LEU A 28 10.09 -13.48 8.13
N LEU A 29 9.57 -13.72 6.93
CA LEU A 29 8.57 -14.76 6.67
C LEU A 29 9.17 -16.17 6.73
N ALA A 30 10.45 -16.33 6.41
CA ALA A 30 11.14 -17.63 6.51
C ALA A 30 11.54 -17.98 7.95
N LEU A 31 11.63 -16.98 8.83
CA LEU A 31 12.14 -17.15 10.21
C LEU A 31 11.44 -18.27 11.01
N PRO A 32 10.10 -18.42 11.01
CA PRO A 32 9.43 -19.50 11.72
C PRO A 32 9.87 -20.89 11.23
N GLY A 33 10.01 -21.07 9.92
CA GLY A 33 10.49 -22.33 9.36
C GLY A 33 11.94 -22.65 9.75
N VAL A 34 12.81 -21.64 9.71
CA VAL A 34 14.22 -21.78 10.13
C VAL A 34 14.32 -22.11 11.61
N MET A 35 13.53 -21.45 12.46
CA MET A 35 13.50 -21.72 13.91
C MET A 35 13.03 -23.14 14.23
N LEU A 36 12.04 -23.66 13.52
CA LEU A 36 11.58 -25.03 13.68
C LEU A 36 12.65 -26.05 13.30
N VAL A 37 13.38 -25.83 12.20
CA VAL A 37 14.50 -26.69 11.82
C VAL A 37 15.61 -26.63 12.86
N LEU A 38 15.97 -25.46 13.32
CA LEU A 38 17.00 -25.28 14.34
C LEU A 38 16.62 -26.01 15.64
N GLN A 39 15.37 -25.88 16.06
CA GLN A 39 14.86 -26.59 17.25
C GLN A 39 14.92 -28.12 17.07
N THR A 40 14.52 -28.68 15.91
CA THR A 40 14.60 -30.12 15.64
C THR A 40 16.03 -30.63 15.62
N VAL A 41 16.99 -29.85 15.09
CA VAL A 41 18.40 -30.21 15.08
C VAL A 41 19.01 -30.19 16.48
N LEU A 42 18.71 -29.14 17.27
CA LEU A 42 19.25 -28.97 18.63
C LEU A 42 18.68 -29.97 19.62
N SER A 43 17.40 -30.35 19.49
CA SER A 43 16.75 -31.32 20.41
C SER A 43 17.17 -32.78 20.18
N ARG A 44 18.00 -33.06 19.18
CA ARG A 44 18.43 -34.43 18.79
C ARG A 44 17.28 -35.43 18.55
N SER A 45 16.07 -34.95 18.52
CA SER A 45 14.88 -35.76 18.21
C SER A 45 14.24 -35.20 16.90
N PRO A 46 14.63 -35.74 15.73
CA PRO A 46 14.05 -35.29 14.49
C PRO A 46 12.56 -35.63 14.48
N SER A 47 11.70 -34.64 14.68
CA SER A 47 10.27 -34.84 14.56
C SER A 47 9.88 -34.70 13.07
N ALA A 48 9.20 -35.71 12.53
CA ALA A 48 8.67 -35.65 11.18
C ALA A 48 7.79 -34.40 10.96
N ALA A 49 7.10 -33.96 12.01
CA ALA A 49 6.29 -32.73 12.01
C ALA A 49 7.13 -31.48 11.69
N GLY A 50 8.34 -31.34 12.24
CA GLY A 50 9.23 -30.20 11.99
C GLY A 50 9.62 -30.09 10.50
N PHE A 51 9.95 -31.22 9.85
CA PHE A 51 10.26 -31.25 8.44
C PHE A 51 9.05 -30.95 7.55
N VAL A 52 7.87 -31.45 7.90
CA VAL A 52 6.61 -31.17 7.19
C VAL A 52 6.30 -29.66 7.27
N PHE A 53 6.40 -29.05 8.45
CA PHE A 53 6.17 -27.60 8.62
C PHE A 53 7.18 -26.76 7.84
N PHE A 54 8.45 -27.14 7.82
CA PHE A 54 9.46 -26.46 7.03
C PHE A 54 9.16 -26.58 5.52
N GLY A 55 8.85 -27.77 5.05
CA GLY A 55 8.47 -28.00 3.65
C GLY A 55 7.23 -27.18 3.24
N LEU A 56 6.22 -27.14 4.09
CA LEU A 56 5.02 -26.34 3.88
C LEU A 56 5.35 -24.83 3.84
N ASN A 57 6.17 -24.34 4.77
CA ASN A 57 6.61 -22.95 4.78
C ASN A 57 7.39 -22.60 3.51
N ALA A 58 8.34 -23.44 3.11
CA ALA A 58 9.10 -23.26 1.88
C ALA A 58 8.21 -23.27 0.62
N MET A 59 7.22 -24.15 0.58
CA MET A 59 6.25 -24.20 -0.51
C MET A 59 5.39 -22.93 -0.58
N VAL A 60 4.86 -22.46 0.55
CA VAL A 60 4.08 -21.23 0.63
C VAL A 60 4.92 -20.03 0.19
N MET A 61 6.18 -19.95 0.64
CA MET A 61 7.12 -18.90 0.22
C MET A 61 7.40 -18.94 -1.28
N GLY A 62 7.63 -20.13 -1.85
CA GLY A 62 7.80 -20.31 -3.29
C GLY A 62 6.59 -19.84 -4.08
N LEU A 63 5.38 -20.25 -3.65
CA LEU A 63 4.13 -19.81 -4.28
C LEU A 63 3.94 -18.29 -4.20
N LEU A 64 4.23 -17.67 -3.05
CA LEU A 64 4.16 -16.22 -2.89
C LEU A 64 5.14 -15.48 -3.81
N LEU A 65 6.36 -16.00 -3.98
CA LEU A 65 7.35 -15.43 -4.89
C LEU A 65 6.90 -15.54 -6.35
N VAL A 66 6.43 -16.71 -6.78
CA VAL A 66 5.92 -16.91 -8.14
C VAL A 66 4.71 -16.00 -8.38
N PHE A 67 3.77 -15.95 -7.42
CA PHE A 67 2.62 -15.07 -7.50
C PHE A 67 3.03 -13.60 -7.62
N ALA A 68 3.96 -13.13 -6.77
CA ALA A 68 4.46 -11.77 -6.80
C ALA A 68 5.16 -11.45 -8.13
N TYR A 69 5.98 -12.38 -8.64
CA TYR A 69 6.67 -12.22 -9.91
C TYR A 69 5.74 -12.04 -11.10
N VAL A 70 4.61 -12.75 -11.11
CA VAL A 70 3.61 -12.66 -12.18
C VAL A 70 2.65 -11.49 -11.96
N TRP A 71 2.21 -11.28 -10.71
CA TRP A 71 1.13 -10.35 -10.38
C TRP A 71 1.60 -8.90 -10.35
N ILE A 72 2.79 -8.63 -9.79
CA ILE A 72 3.31 -7.25 -9.65
C ILE A 72 3.46 -6.55 -11.01
N PRO A 73 4.14 -7.11 -12.02
CA PRO A 73 4.26 -6.46 -13.33
C PRO A 73 2.91 -6.26 -14.01
N ARG A 74 2.05 -7.30 -14.01
CA ARG A 74 0.71 -7.22 -14.64
C ARG A 74 -0.15 -6.13 -14.02
N ARG A 75 -0.12 -5.99 -12.69
CA ARG A 75 -0.88 -4.93 -12.00
C ARG A 75 -0.29 -3.55 -12.24
N ALA A 76 1.03 -3.42 -12.34
CA ALA A 76 1.66 -2.16 -12.71
C ALA A 76 1.25 -1.69 -14.11
N GLU A 77 1.11 -2.61 -15.07
CA GLU A 77 0.64 -2.32 -16.43
C GLU A 77 -0.83 -1.87 -16.51
N GLN A 78 -1.66 -2.41 -15.65
CA GLN A 78 -3.09 -2.11 -15.62
C GLN A 78 -3.43 -0.75 -14.99
N GLN A 79 -2.45 -0.12 -14.32
CA GLN A 79 -2.69 1.18 -13.69
C GLN A 79 -2.89 2.26 -14.73
N ARG A 80 -4.06 2.87 -14.70
CA ARG A 80 -4.44 3.97 -15.59
C ARG A 80 -5.46 4.88 -14.95
N ILE A 81 -5.48 6.11 -15.40
CA ILE A 81 -6.49 7.10 -15.03
C ILE A 81 -7.14 7.54 -16.34
N VAL A 82 -8.44 7.40 -16.41
CA VAL A 82 -9.25 7.87 -17.54
C VAL A 82 -10.20 8.92 -17.02
N PHE A 83 -10.19 10.11 -17.60
CA PHE A 83 -11.08 11.19 -17.21
C PHE A 83 -11.58 12.00 -18.41
N GLY A 84 -12.70 12.65 -18.20
CA GLY A 84 -13.37 13.52 -19.18
C GLY A 84 -14.87 13.59 -18.90
N GLU A 85 -15.49 14.68 -19.32
CA GLU A 85 -16.92 14.93 -19.15
C GLU A 85 -17.43 14.81 -17.71
N GLY A 86 -16.55 15.07 -16.71
CA GLY A 86 -16.89 14.98 -15.29
C GLY A 86 -16.93 13.57 -14.72
N ARG A 87 -16.47 12.57 -15.46
CA ARG A 87 -16.37 11.18 -15.03
C ARG A 87 -14.91 10.76 -14.95
N TYR A 88 -14.57 10.05 -13.88
CA TYR A 88 -13.21 9.61 -13.57
C TYR A 88 -13.20 8.12 -13.31
N ALA A 89 -12.29 7.41 -13.93
CA ALA A 89 -12.03 5.99 -13.66
C ALA A 89 -10.54 5.80 -13.38
N VAL A 90 -10.23 5.36 -12.18
CA VAL A 90 -8.85 5.14 -11.73
C VAL A 90 -8.65 3.68 -11.42
N THR A 91 -7.81 3.03 -12.20
CA THR A 91 -7.39 1.64 -11.97
C THR A 91 -6.12 1.64 -11.13
N THR A 92 -6.22 1.07 -9.94
CA THR A 92 -5.14 0.93 -8.96
C THR A 92 -4.76 -0.54 -8.79
N TRP A 93 -3.82 -0.83 -7.89
CA TRP A 93 -3.44 -2.20 -7.50
C TRP A 93 -4.63 -3.04 -7.03
N PHE A 94 -5.63 -2.43 -6.37
CA PHE A 94 -6.73 -3.11 -5.71
C PHE A 94 -8.04 -3.11 -6.52
N GLY A 95 -8.04 -2.52 -7.71
CA GLY A 95 -9.21 -2.48 -8.58
C GLY A 95 -9.43 -1.14 -9.24
N THR A 96 -10.57 -1.00 -9.91
CA THR A 96 -10.98 0.24 -10.59
C THR A 96 -12.02 0.96 -9.75
N SER A 97 -11.69 2.18 -9.34
CA SER A 97 -12.63 3.12 -8.70
C SER A 97 -13.19 4.06 -9.76
N ARG A 98 -14.50 4.23 -9.77
CA ARG A 98 -15.21 5.17 -10.64
C ARG A 98 -15.91 6.21 -9.77
N PHE A 99 -15.82 7.47 -10.14
CA PHE A 99 -16.48 8.58 -9.44
C PHE A 99 -16.76 9.73 -10.41
N ALA A 100 -17.69 10.60 -10.05
CA ALA A 100 -18.00 11.83 -10.77
C ALA A 100 -17.30 13.03 -10.10
N ALA A 101 -17.21 14.16 -10.80
CA ALA A 101 -16.71 15.39 -10.21
C ALA A 101 -17.51 15.80 -8.96
N SER A 102 -18.82 15.55 -8.95
CA SER A 102 -19.71 15.81 -7.82
C SER A 102 -19.39 15.00 -6.56
N ASP A 103 -18.69 13.86 -6.69
CA ASP A 103 -18.28 13.04 -5.54
C ASP A 103 -17.00 13.59 -4.87
N VAL A 104 -16.31 14.51 -5.53
CA VAL A 104 -15.06 15.12 -5.07
C VAL A 104 -15.39 16.39 -4.29
N ALA A 105 -15.14 16.38 -3.00
CA ALA A 105 -15.34 17.54 -2.14
C ALA A 105 -14.17 18.54 -2.19
N GLY A 106 -12.98 18.10 -2.61
CA GLY A 106 -11.82 18.96 -2.78
C GLY A 106 -10.60 18.20 -3.26
N VAL A 107 -9.67 18.93 -3.83
CA VAL A 107 -8.39 18.44 -4.35
C VAL A 107 -7.26 19.19 -3.66
N VAL A 108 -6.27 18.46 -3.17
CA VAL A 108 -5.08 19.04 -2.55
C VAL A 108 -3.83 18.52 -3.25
N ALA A 109 -3.07 19.40 -3.88
CA ALA A 109 -1.73 19.10 -4.36
C ALA A 109 -0.71 19.40 -3.26
N VAL A 110 0.18 18.45 -2.99
CA VAL A 110 1.24 18.57 -1.98
C VAL A 110 2.57 18.29 -2.65
N ASP A 111 3.46 19.25 -2.70
CA ASP A 111 4.74 19.11 -3.42
C ASP A 111 5.70 18.13 -2.77
N ARG A 112 5.70 18.06 -1.45
CA ARG A 112 6.62 17.23 -0.68
C ARG A 112 5.90 16.52 0.47
N LEU A 113 5.09 15.51 0.15
CA LEU A 113 4.48 14.63 1.14
C LEU A 113 5.42 13.46 1.44
N SER A 114 5.78 13.29 2.70
CA SER A 114 6.61 12.17 3.16
C SER A 114 5.74 11.04 3.70
N LEU A 115 5.58 9.99 2.93
CA LEU A 115 4.82 8.78 3.32
C LEU A 115 5.78 7.72 3.86
N GLY A 116 6.39 7.92 4.99
CA GLY A 116 7.29 7.01 5.72
C GLY A 116 8.04 5.97 4.86
N GLY A 117 9.36 6.01 4.86
CA GLY A 117 10.20 5.06 4.09
C GLY A 117 10.33 5.33 2.57
N VAL A 118 9.61 6.30 2.03
CA VAL A 118 9.71 6.73 0.64
C VAL A 118 10.17 8.19 0.61
N PRO A 119 11.07 8.58 -0.31
CA PRO A 119 11.46 9.97 -0.47
C PRO A 119 10.25 10.89 -0.65
N PRO A 120 10.27 12.11 -0.08
CA PRO A 120 9.21 13.09 -0.29
C PRO A 120 8.97 13.32 -1.79
N ALA A 121 7.73 13.24 -2.21
CA ALA A 121 7.35 13.41 -3.59
C ALA A 121 6.09 14.24 -3.71
N HIS A 122 5.84 14.74 -4.91
CA HIS A 122 4.59 15.40 -5.24
C HIS A 122 3.42 14.41 -5.15
N HIS A 123 2.32 14.84 -4.54
CA HIS A 123 1.13 14.03 -4.41
C HIS A 123 -0.12 14.84 -4.72
N LEU A 124 -1.09 14.20 -5.36
CA LEU A 124 -2.43 14.74 -5.54
C LEU A 124 -3.41 13.93 -4.70
N VAL A 125 -4.09 14.59 -3.78
CA VAL A 125 -5.06 13.97 -2.87
C VAL A 125 -6.46 14.44 -3.24
N LEU A 126 -7.34 13.51 -3.55
CA LEU A 126 -8.75 13.78 -3.82
C LEU A 126 -9.57 13.40 -2.58
N ALA A 127 -10.18 14.39 -1.95
CA ALA A 127 -11.12 14.19 -0.86
C ALA A 127 -12.53 14.01 -1.39
N GLY A 128 -13.23 12.99 -0.95
CA GLY A 128 -14.67 12.87 -1.12
C GLY A 128 -15.41 13.44 0.08
N HIS A 129 -16.75 13.43 0.03
CA HIS A 129 -17.57 14.00 1.10
C HIS A 129 -17.40 13.32 2.47
N ARG A 130 -17.07 12.03 2.50
CA ARG A 130 -16.92 11.27 3.77
C ARG A 130 -15.51 10.74 4.00
N ARG A 131 -14.75 10.47 2.94
CA ARG A 131 -13.43 9.85 3.01
C ARG A 131 -12.58 10.24 1.81
N ARG A 132 -11.28 9.98 1.90
CA ARG A 132 -10.40 10.11 0.74
C ARG A 132 -10.85 9.18 -0.37
N LEU A 133 -11.02 9.73 -1.57
CA LEU A 133 -11.29 8.96 -2.79
C LEU A 133 -10.00 8.38 -3.35
N LEU A 134 -8.96 9.22 -3.46
CA LEU A 134 -7.76 8.85 -4.17
C LEU A 134 -6.53 9.56 -3.59
N LEU A 135 -5.38 8.89 -3.68
CA LEU A 135 -4.06 9.45 -3.45
C LEU A 135 -3.18 9.06 -4.63
N LEU A 136 -2.74 10.01 -5.40
CA LEU A 136 -1.85 9.84 -6.54
C LEU A 136 -0.46 10.34 -6.17
N ALA A 137 0.53 9.50 -6.34
CA ALA A 137 1.91 9.81 -5.97
C ALA A 137 2.74 10.14 -7.19
N GLY A 138 3.49 11.24 -7.15
CA GLY A 138 4.32 11.73 -8.25
C GLY A 138 5.51 10.83 -8.61
N HIS A 139 5.85 9.85 -7.78
CA HIS A 139 6.79 8.80 -8.18
C HIS A 139 6.19 7.77 -9.15
N MET A 140 4.85 7.71 -9.23
CA MET A 140 4.11 6.84 -10.16
C MET A 140 3.61 7.59 -11.39
N TRP A 141 3.20 8.84 -11.21
CA TRP A 141 2.56 9.67 -12.23
C TRP A 141 3.40 10.92 -12.53
N ASP A 142 3.39 11.39 -13.76
CA ASP A 142 4.03 12.66 -14.11
C ASP A 142 3.30 13.83 -13.47
N VAL A 143 4.06 14.82 -13.00
CA VAL A 143 3.50 16.02 -12.38
C VAL A 143 2.55 16.74 -13.32
N GLU A 144 2.89 16.80 -14.62
CA GLU A 144 2.05 17.39 -15.65
C GLU A 144 0.70 16.65 -15.79
N GLN A 145 0.72 15.32 -15.75
CA GLN A 145 -0.51 14.50 -15.76
C GLN A 145 -1.37 14.77 -14.54
N LEU A 146 -0.75 14.84 -13.34
CA LEU A 146 -1.47 15.14 -12.10
C LEU A 146 -2.06 16.55 -12.14
N ARG A 147 -1.33 17.52 -12.73
CA ARG A 147 -1.81 18.88 -12.93
C ARG A 147 -3.00 18.92 -13.88
N ALA A 148 -2.93 18.25 -15.03
CA ALA A 148 -4.03 18.19 -15.96
C ALA A 148 -5.31 17.61 -15.36
N LEU A 149 -5.18 16.60 -14.48
CA LEU A 149 -6.31 16.05 -13.71
C LEU A 149 -6.86 17.06 -12.70
N ALA A 150 -5.99 17.78 -12.01
CA ALA A 150 -6.39 18.80 -11.04
C ALA A 150 -7.11 19.98 -11.73
N ASP A 151 -6.59 20.41 -12.88
CA ASP A 151 -7.16 21.50 -13.69
C ASP A 151 -8.56 21.12 -14.24
N ASP A 152 -8.75 19.88 -14.72
CA ASP A 152 -10.08 19.41 -15.15
C ASP A 152 -11.09 19.40 -13.99
N LEU A 153 -10.66 19.00 -12.79
CA LEU A 153 -11.51 19.04 -11.59
C LEU A 153 -11.82 20.49 -11.17
N ALA A 154 -10.81 21.37 -11.17
CA ALA A 154 -10.99 22.78 -10.84
C ALA A 154 -11.91 23.50 -11.84
N ALA A 155 -11.79 23.21 -13.14
CA ALA A 155 -12.68 23.73 -14.17
C ALA A 155 -14.15 23.32 -13.97
N ARG A 156 -14.39 22.27 -13.20
CA ARG A 156 -15.75 21.80 -12.81
C ARG A 156 -16.22 22.34 -11.46
N GLY A 157 -15.51 23.31 -10.90
CA GLY A 157 -15.86 23.94 -9.64
C GLY A 157 -15.46 23.17 -8.38
N VAL A 158 -14.60 22.12 -8.51
CA VAL A 158 -14.07 21.43 -7.34
C VAL A 158 -13.01 22.31 -6.67
N PRO A 159 -13.11 22.58 -5.34
CA PRO A 159 -12.13 23.36 -4.61
C PRO A 159 -10.72 22.76 -4.74
N PHE A 160 -9.75 23.58 -5.10
CA PHE A 160 -8.36 23.19 -5.24
C PHE A 160 -7.47 23.96 -4.28
N ALA A 161 -6.60 23.25 -3.58
CA ALA A 161 -5.59 23.83 -2.70
C ALA A 161 -4.21 23.29 -3.10
N HIS A 162 -3.19 24.14 -3.04
CA HIS A 162 -1.80 23.77 -3.27
C HIS A 162 -0.96 24.04 -2.02
N LEU A 163 -0.20 23.03 -1.61
CA LEU A 163 0.72 23.09 -0.47
C LEU A 163 2.14 22.92 -0.99
N ASP A 164 2.87 24.03 -1.09
CA ASP A 164 4.25 24.09 -1.59
C ASP A 164 5.30 23.71 -0.54
N ARG A 165 4.89 23.64 0.73
CA ARG A 165 5.74 23.24 1.85
C ARG A 165 5.78 21.71 2.05
N PRO A 166 6.87 21.19 2.66
CA PRO A 166 6.88 19.83 3.15
C PRO A 166 5.76 19.61 4.17
N VAL A 167 4.96 18.57 3.97
CA VAL A 167 3.83 18.25 4.86
C VAL A 167 3.96 16.79 5.31
N ALA A 168 3.82 16.57 6.60
CA ALA A 168 3.75 15.24 7.16
C ALA A 168 2.31 14.68 7.07
N PRO A 169 2.12 13.35 7.00
CA PRO A 169 0.79 12.74 6.88
C PRO A 169 -0.15 13.10 8.03
N HIS A 170 0.37 13.28 9.24
CA HIS A 170 -0.43 13.68 10.40
C HIS A 170 -0.89 15.13 10.34
N GLU A 171 -0.09 16.02 9.76
CA GLU A 171 -0.47 17.42 9.53
C GLU A 171 -1.57 17.53 8.47
N LEU A 172 -1.44 16.78 7.37
CA LEU A 172 -2.47 16.72 6.34
C LEU A 172 -3.80 16.22 6.90
N ARG A 173 -3.74 15.23 7.81
CA ARG A 173 -4.91 14.76 8.53
C ARG A 173 -5.47 15.78 9.51
N ALA A 174 -4.63 16.58 10.14
CA ALA A 174 -5.07 17.64 11.07
C ALA A 174 -5.79 18.78 10.34
N MET A 175 -5.41 19.05 9.08
CA MET A 175 -6.12 20.01 8.23
C MET A 175 -7.52 19.47 7.85
N ASP A 176 -7.59 18.24 7.37
CA ASP A 176 -8.85 17.57 7.04
C ASP A 176 -8.68 16.03 7.21
N PRO A 177 -9.43 15.42 8.16
CA PRO A 177 -9.38 13.97 8.35
C PRO A 177 -9.72 13.14 7.11
N ARG A 178 -10.44 13.73 6.13
CA ARG A 178 -10.79 13.08 4.86
C ARG A 178 -9.60 12.93 3.92
N LEU A 179 -8.57 13.79 4.03
CA LEU A 179 -7.37 13.74 3.16
C LEU A 179 -6.46 12.56 3.49
N MET A 180 -6.35 12.19 4.77
CA MET A 180 -5.41 11.15 5.18
C MET A 180 -6.04 10.21 6.23
N PRO A 181 -6.18 8.90 5.94
CA PRO A 181 -6.68 7.94 6.92
C PRO A 181 -5.70 7.78 8.08
N TRP A 182 -6.22 7.51 9.28
CA TRP A 182 -5.44 7.41 10.53
C TRP A 182 -4.24 6.46 10.44
N ARG A 183 -4.43 5.29 9.80
CA ARG A 183 -3.37 4.29 9.62
C ARG A 183 -2.15 4.81 8.84
N GLN A 184 -2.36 5.72 7.90
CA GLN A 184 -1.28 6.34 7.11
C GLN A 184 -0.73 7.61 7.77
N ALA A 185 -1.56 8.29 8.56
CA ALA A 185 -1.14 9.45 9.34
C ALA A 185 -0.23 9.07 10.51
N ARG A 186 -0.42 7.86 11.08
CA ARG A 186 0.34 7.35 12.22
C ARG A 186 0.77 5.89 11.97
N PRO A 187 1.68 5.64 11.04
CA PRO A 187 2.05 4.28 10.63
C PRO A 187 2.68 3.46 11.75
N ILE A 188 3.49 4.08 12.62
CA ILE A 188 4.11 3.41 13.77
C ILE A 188 3.04 2.96 14.78
N ALA A 189 2.10 3.84 15.13
CA ALA A 189 1.02 3.49 16.05
C ALA A 189 0.13 2.38 15.47
N PHE A 190 -0.13 2.41 14.17
CA PHE A 190 -0.87 1.35 13.49
C PHE A 190 -0.11 0.02 13.51
N ALA A 191 1.20 0.04 13.23
CA ALA A 191 2.05 -1.16 13.30
C ALA A 191 2.09 -1.75 14.71
N LEU A 192 2.23 -0.91 15.75
CA LEU A 192 2.19 -1.36 17.14
C LEU A 192 0.86 -2.00 17.51
N LEU A 193 -0.27 -1.41 17.11
CA LEU A 193 -1.60 -2.00 17.35
C LEU A 193 -1.75 -3.33 16.63
N LEU A 194 -1.23 -3.47 15.42
CA LEU A 194 -1.26 -4.72 14.67
C LEU A 194 -0.44 -5.81 15.36
N VAL A 195 0.78 -5.47 15.79
CA VAL A 195 1.65 -6.41 16.55
C VAL A 195 0.97 -6.84 17.85
N LEU A 196 0.43 -5.88 18.60
CA LEU A 196 -0.30 -6.19 19.85
C LEU A 196 -1.51 -7.09 19.61
N GLY A 197 -2.27 -6.82 18.53
CA GLY A 197 -3.40 -7.67 18.13
C GLY A 197 -2.99 -9.10 17.78
N VAL A 198 -1.88 -9.26 17.06
CA VAL A 198 -1.33 -10.59 16.71
C VAL A 198 -0.86 -11.32 17.97
N LEU A 199 -0.13 -10.64 18.88
CA LEU A 199 0.31 -11.22 20.14
C LEU A 199 -0.88 -11.68 21.00
N LEU A 200 -1.91 -10.86 21.11
CA LEU A 200 -3.13 -11.22 21.86
C LEU A 200 -3.80 -12.44 21.22
N LEU A 201 -3.90 -12.50 19.90
CA LEU A 201 -4.44 -13.66 19.20
C LEU A 201 -3.63 -14.92 19.47
N CYS A 202 -2.30 -14.84 19.42
CA CYS A 202 -1.43 -15.96 19.75
C CYS A 202 -1.65 -16.46 21.18
N VAL A 203 -1.74 -15.55 22.16
CA VAL A 203 -2.02 -15.89 23.56
C VAL A 203 -3.36 -16.60 23.71
N LEU A 204 -4.41 -16.07 23.05
CA LEU A 204 -5.74 -16.68 23.07
C LEU A 204 -5.75 -18.09 22.45
N VAL A 205 -5.05 -18.29 21.34
CA VAL A 205 -4.93 -19.60 20.69
C VAL A 205 -4.22 -20.60 21.61
N VAL A 206 -3.11 -20.19 22.24
CA VAL A 206 -2.38 -21.03 23.19
C VAL A 206 -3.24 -21.36 24.41
N ALA A 207 -3.93 -20.37 24.99
CA ALA A 207 -4.82 -20.57 26.12
C ALA A 207 -5.98 -21.54 25.76
N MET A 208 -6.55 -21.41 24.58
CA MET A 208 -7.59 -22.33 24.11
C MET A 208 -7.06 -23.75 23.90
N MET A 209 -5.85 -23.92 23.35
CA MET A 209 -5.22 -25.23 23.22
C MET A 209 -4.96 -25.90 24.58
N LEU A 210 -4.49 -25.12 25.56
CA LEU A 210 -4.26 -25.63 26.93
C LEU A 210 -5.56 -25.98 27.66
N ALA A 211 -6.66 -25.29 27.36
CA ALA A 211 -7.96 -25.61 27.96
C ALA A 211 -8.64 -26.85 27.35
N LEU A 212 -8.20 -27.31 26.19
CA LEU A 212 -8.70 -28.51 25.51
C LEU A 212 -7.87 -29.76 25.78
N LEU A 213 -6.73 -29.62 26.46
CA LEU A 213 -5.86 -30.71 26.93
C LEU A 213 -6.19 -31.09 28.38
#